data_ca824cab79505e83febbf8247ba08657
#
_entry.id   ca824cab79505e83febbf8247ba08657
#
_cell.length_a   1.000
_cell.length_b   1.000
_cell.length_c   1.000
_cell.angle_alpha   90.00
_cell.angle_beta   90.00
_cell.angle_gamma   90.00
#
_symmetry.space_group_name_H-M   'P 1'
#
loop_
_entity.id
_entity.type
_entity.pdbx_description
1 polymer ?
#
loop_
_entity_poly.entity_id
_entity_poly.type
_entity_poly.pdbx_seq_one_letter_code
_entity_poly.pdbx_strand_id
1 'polypeptide(L)'
;MAVCGYAVGASNPSGGINFNGIGNPMTQSEWVELIRAGAPVLAACIAGVVAWKFGSIQAGIARQQAATAAAAAQTAKSKLKLDLFERRYDMYEFTVRALVSMDQATEDQNAKDMAFLYELRKARWIFGEDVHKFLQEEVWPALLKYRFAQNELKKATERHQFEAAANSISEQQMRLFDLSQKATDIFSPYIRLES
;
A
#
# COMPACT_ATOMS: atom_id res chain seq x y z
N MET A 1 4.96 -45.09 28.21
CA MET A 1 4.37 -46.28 28.86
C MET A 1 4.22 -47.35 27.81
N ALA A 2 4.88 -48.43 27.97
CA ALA A 2 4.73 -49.81 27.68
C ALA A 2 6.06 -50.41 27.21
N VAL A 3 6.70 -51.01 28.17
CA VAL A 3 7.84 -51.92 28.08
C VAL A 3 7.29 -53.29 27.65
N CYS A 4 7.88 -53.93 26.67
CA CYS A 4 7.74 -55.35 26.46
C CYS A 4 9.11 -55.95 26.16
N GLY A 5 9.65 -56.56 27.21
CA GLY A 5 10.77 -57.46 27.12
C GLY A 5 10.31 -58.83 26.62
N TYR A 6 11.15 -59.50 25.87
CA TYR A 6 11.07 -60.97 25.73
C TYR A 6 12.46 -61.57 25.82
N ALA A 7 12.45 -62.62 26.59
CA ALA A 7 13.56 -63.41 27.04
C ALA A 7 14.15 -64.37 25.98
N VAL A 8 15.41 -64.53 26.00
CA VAL A 8 16.26 -65.69 26.11
C VAL A 8 15.72 -67.02 25.55
N GLY A 9 16.36 -67.48 24.53
CA GLY A 9 16.36 -68.88 24.12
C GLY A 9 17.75 -69.24 23.64
N ALA A 10 18.55 -69.79 24.59
CA ALA A 10 19.82 -70.42 24.28
C ALA A 10 19.61 -71.79 23.62
N SER A 11 20.05 -71.95 22.41
CA SER A 11 20.35 -73.27 21.83
C SER A 11 21.61 -73.19 21.04
N ASN A 12 22.63 -73.80 21.57
CA ASN A 12 23.91 -74.02 20.98
C ASN A 12 23.85 -75.28 20.10
N PRO A 13 24.16 -75.23 18.81
CA PRO A 13 24.71 -76.39 18.15
C PRO A 13 26.14 -76.06 17.65
N SER A 14 27.08 -76.77 18.21
CA SER A 14 28.45 -76.95 17.74
C SER A 14 28.48 -77.44 16.28
N GLY A 15 28.34 -76.49 15.34
CA GLY A 15 28.66 -76.70 13.93
C GLY A 15 29.98 -76.01 13.66
N GLY A 16 31.04 -76.78 13.48
CA GLY A 16 32.36 -76.29 13.09
C GLY A 16 32.29 -75.57 11.75
N ILE A 17 32.41 -74.29 11.78
CA ILE A 17 32.54 -73.44 10.59
C ILE A 17 33.97 -73.64 10.10
N ASN A 18 34.09 -74.32 8.98
CA ASN A 18 35.35 -74.56 8.27
C ASN A 18 35.78 -73.22 7.61
N PHE A 19 36.68 -72.48 8.24
CA PHE A 19 37.20 -71.18 7.77
C PHE A 19 38.30 -71.36 6.67
N ASN A 20 38.26 -72.37 5.83
CA ASN A 20 39.16 -72.55 4.71
C ASN A 20 38.72 -71.88 3.41
N GLY A 21 38.08 -70.71 3.49
CA GLY A 21 37.67 -69.93 2.33
C GLY A 21 38.09 -68.44 2.45
N ILE A 22 39.15 -68.12 3.15
CA ILE A 22 39.68 -66.76 3.16
C ILE A 22 40.43 -66.58 1.86
N GLY A 23 39.77 -65.82 0.97
CA GLY A 23 40.15 -65.55 -0.39
C GLY A 23 41.58 -65.15 -0.61
N ASN A 24 42.06 -65.53 -1.75
CA ASN A 24 43.30 -65.03 -2.33
C ASN A 24 43.40 -63.50 -2.12
N PRO A 25 44.55 -62.98 -1.64
CA PRO A 25 44.72 -61.54 -1.54
C PRO A 25 44.51 -60.96 -2.94
N MET A 26 43.52 -60.02 -3.04
CA MET A 26 43.24 -59.33 -4.29
C MET A 26 44.54 -58.75 -4.86
N THR A 27 44.76 -59.02 -6.14
CA THR A 27 45.93 -58.53 -6.86
C THR A 27 45.87 -56.97 -6.94
N GLN A 28 47.01 -56.35 -7.03
CA GLN A 28 47.09 -54.86 -7.15
C GLN A 28 46.23 -54.34 -8.34
N SER A 29 46.10 -55.10 -9.41
CA SER A 29 45.25 -54.77 -10.56
C SER A 29 43.77 -54.77 -10.23
N GLU A 30 43.29 -55.68 -9.40
CA GLU A 30 41.87 -55.76 -9.00
C GLU A 30 41.49 -54.62 -8.08
N TRP A 31 42.38 -54.17 -7.18
CA TRP A 31 42.18 -52.97 -6.36
C TRP A 31 42.08 -51.71 -7.21
N VAL A 32 42.96 -51.56 -8.24
CA VAL A 32 42.95 -50.41 -9.16
C VAL A 32 41.64 -50.38 -9.97
N GLU A 33 41.13 -51.50 -10.43
CA GLU A 33 39.85 -51.57 -11.14
C GLU A 33 38.65 -51.26 -10.22
N LEU A 34 38.65 -51.75 -8.99
CA LEU A 34 37.63 -51.43 -7.98
C LEU A 34 37.56 -49.94 -7.66
N ILE A 35 38.76 -49.30 -7.46
CA ILE A 35 38.84 -47.88 -7.25
C ILE A 35 38.39 -47.10 -8.47
N ARG A 36 38.75 -47.55 -9.68
CA ARG A 36 38.40 -46.90 -10.94
C ARG A 36 36.89 -46.95 -11.19
N ALA A 37 36.26 -48.06 -10.82
CA ALA A 37 34.79 -48.22 -10.93
C ALA A 37 34.04 -47.47 -9.79
N GLY A 38 34.60 -47.41 -8.59
CA GLY A 38 33.95 -46.78 -7.42
C GLY A 38 34.08 -45.27 -7.36
N ALA A 39 35.18 -44.72 -7.89
CA ALA A 39 35.41 -43.27 -7.83
C ALA A 39 34.31 -42.40 -8.45
N PRO A 40 33.75 -42.74 -9.64
CA PRO A 40 32.66 -41.94 -10.22
C PRO A 40 31.36 -42.03 -9.41
N VAL A 41 31.10 -43.16 -8.75
CA VAL A 41 29.91 -43.34 -7.91
C VAL A 41 30.03 -42.45 -6.65
N LEU A 42 31.18 -42.45 -6.00
CA LEU A 42 31.41 -41.57 -4.84
C LEU A 42 31.31 -40.08 -5.23
N ALA A 43 31.90 -39.70 -6.36
CA ALA A 43 31.81 -38.34 -6.87
C ALA A 43 30.35 -37.93 -7.14
N ALA A 44 29.56 -38.82 -7.72
CA ALA A 44 28.14 -38.56 -7.96
C ALA A 44 27.34 -38.42 -6.66
N CYS A 45 27.61 -39.26 -5.65
CA CYS A 45 26.96 -39.13 -4.33
C CYS A 45 27.33 -37.82 -3.64
N ILE A 46 28.57 -37.40 -3.65
CA ILE A 46 29.01 -36.12 -3.07
C ILE A 46 28.33 -34.95 -3.82
N ALA A 47 28.36 -34.98 -5.14
CA ALA A 47 27.71 -33.96 -5.95
C ALA A 47 26.18 -33.87 -5.67
N GLY A 48 25.52 -35.02 -5.51
CA GLY A 48 24.11 -35.09 -5.15
C GLY A 48 23.80 -34.46 -3.78
N VAL A 49 24.61 -34.76 -2.76
CA VAL A 49 24.44 -34.16 -1.41
C VAL A 49 24.68 -32.67 -1.43
N VAL A 50 25.71 -32.23 -2.15
CA VAL A 50 26.03 -30.79 -2.31
C VAL A 50 24.87 -30.08 -3.02
N ALA A 51 24.38 -30.61 -4.14
CA ALA A 51 23.31 -30.05 -4.91
C ALA A 51 21.99 -29.96 -4.06
N TRP A 52 21.69 -31.04 -3.30
CA TRP A 52 20.54 -31.04 -2.39
C TRP A 52 20.67 -29.97 -1.29
N LYS A 53 21.82 -29.85 -0.65
CA LYS A 53 22.10 -28.82 0.36
C LYS A 53 21.95 -27.41 -0.22
N PHE A 54 22.55 -27.13 -1.37
CA PHE A 54 22.43 -25.82 -2.03
C PHE A 54 20.98 -25.55 -2.45
N GLY A 55 20.28 -26.54 -3.00
CA GLY A 55 18.87 -26.42 -3.36
C GLY A 55 17.98 -26.09 -2.16
N SER A 56 18.23 -26.70 -1.00
CA SER A 56 17.46 -26.42 0.22
C SER A 56 17.72 -25.01 0.76
N ILE A 57 18.96 -24.53 0.71
CA ILE A 57 19.32 -23.16 1.10
C ILE A 57 18.67 -22.14 0.14
N GLN A 58 18.79 -22.36 -1.17
CA GLN A 58 18.17 -21.49 -2.17
C GLN A 58 16.65 -21.41 -2.01
N ALA A 59 16.00 -22.55 -1.75
CA ALA A 59 14.56 -22.58 -1.46
C ALA A 59 14.19 -21.78 -0.19
N GLY A 60 15.03 -21.85 0.83
CA GLY A 60 14.89 -21.04 2.05
C GLY A 60 14.99 -19.55 1.78
N ILE A 61 16.02 -19.14 1.05
CA ILE A 61 16.25 -17.73 0.65
C ILE A 61 15.08 -17.24 -0.22
N ALA A 62 14.65 -18.02 -1.19
CA ALA A 62 13.53 -17.65 -2.08
C ALA A 62 12.23 -17.45 -1.29
N ARG A 63 11.92 -18.30 -0.31
CA ARG A 63 10.75 -18.12 0.58
C ARG A 63 10.85 -16.84 1.41
N GLN A 64 12.01 -16.57 1.96
CA GLN A 64 12.25 -15.35 2.75
C GLN A 64 12.13 -14.10 1.88
N GLN A 65 12.68 -14.11 0.67
CA GLN A 65 12.56 -13.02 -0.29
C GLN A 65 11.09 -12.80 -0.69
N ALA A 66 10.34 -13.87 -0.95
CA ALA A 66 8.91 -13.77 -1.26
C ALA A 66 8.10 -13.19 -0.10
N ALA A 67 8.37 -13.61 1.14
CA ALA A 67 7.72 -13.06 2.32
C ALA A 67 8.04 -11.56 2.52
N THR A 68 9.31 -11.18 2.35
CA THR A 68 9.75 -9.77 2.45
C THR A 68 9.11 -8.93 1.34
N ALA A 69 9.07 -9.43 0.10
CA ALA A 69 8.42 -8.74 -1.02
C ALA A 69 6.91 -8.55 -0.78
N ALA A 70 6.23 -9.57 -0.26
CA ALA A 70 4.81 -9.48 0.11
C ALA A 70 4.56 -8.42 1.19
N ALA A 71 5.38 -8.40 2.25
CA ALA A 71 5.29 -7.40 3.31
C ALA A 71 5.56 -5.97 2.78
N ALA A 72 6.58 -5.82 1.92
CA ALA A 72 6.90 -4.55 1.27
C ALA A 72 5.74 -4.06 0.37
N ALA A 73 5.13 -4.96 -0.41
CA ALA A 73 3.99 -4.63 -1.25
C ALA A 73 2.76 -4.19 -0.41
N GLN A 74 2.52 -4.84 0.73
CA GLN A 74 1.44 -4.45 1.64
C GLN A 74 1.70 -3.08 2.27
N THR A 75 2.94 -2.82 2.70
CA THR A 75 3.35 -1.51 3.23
C THR A 75 3.19 -0.41 2.18
N ALA A 76 3.63 -0.66 0.94
CA ALA A 76 3.47 0.27 -0.17
C ALA A 76 2.00 0.57 -0.48
N LYS A 77 1.14 -0.46 -0.45
CA LYS A 77 -0.32 -0.29 -0.62
C LYS A 77 -0.94 0.56 0.49
N SER A 78 -0.55 0.32 1.74
CA SER A 78 -1.04 1.10 2.88
C SER A 78 -0.58 2.56 2.80
N LYS A 79 0.69 2.78 2.40
CA LYS A 79 1.23 4.12 2.19
C LYS A 79 0.48 4.86 1.08
N LEU A 80 0.22 4.19 -0.05
CA LEU A 80 -0.55 4.80 -1.15
C LEU A 80 -1.98 5.19 -0.71
N LYS A 81 -2.64 4.35 0.10
CA LYS A 81 -3.96 4.69 0.66
C LYS A 81 -3.88 5.93 1.55
N LEU A 82 -2.85 6.03 2.39
CA LEU A 82 -2.64 7.20 3.26
C LEU A 82 -2.34 8.46 2.46
N ASP A 83 -1.44 8.40 1.49
CA ASP A 83 -1.10 9.53 0.63
C ASP A 83 -2.34 10.05 -0.14
N LEU A 84 -3.21 9.12 -0.60
CA LEU A 84 -4.45 9.49 -1.26
C LEU A 84 -5.46 10.12 -0.30
N PHE A 85 -5.56 9.59 0.94
CA PHE A 85 -6.40 10.17 1.99
C PHE A 85 -5.94 11.59 2.33
N GLU A 86 -4.65 11.81 2.55
CA GLU A 86 -4.10 13.13 2.86
C GLU A 86 -4.45 14.13 1.75
N ARG A 87 -4.22 13.79 0.48
CA ARG A 87 -4.57 14.66 -0.65
C ARG A 87 -6.07 14.97 -0.73
N ARG A 88 -6.92 14.01 -0.42
CA ARG A 88 -8.38 14.20 -0.39
C ARG A 88 -8.79 15.11 0.77
N TYR A 89 -8.20 14.90 1.93
CA TYR A 89 -8.45 15.71 3.10
C TYR A 89 -7.99 17.16 2.91
N ASP A 90 -6.81 17.36 2.36
CA ASP A 90 -6.27 18.69 2.05
C ASP A 90 -7.21 19.47 1.10
N MET A 91 -7.73 18.81 0.08
CA MET A 91 -8.67 19.44 -0.85
C MET A 91 -10.01 19.76 -0.19
N TYR A 92 -10.53 18.87 0.66
CA TYR A 92 -11.73 19.13 1.45
C TYR A 92 -11.51 20.35 2.36
N GLU A 93 -10.43 20.37 3.13
CA GLU A 93 -10.09 21.48 4.02
C GLU A 93 -9.94 22.79 3.25
N PHE A 94 -9.25 22.75 2.12
CA PHE A 94 -9.10 23.90 1.22
C PHE A 94 -10.47 24.44 0.75
N THR A 95 -11.37 23.55 0.34
CA THR A 95 -12.72 23.91 -0.10
C THR A 95 -13.54 24.54 1.03
N VAL A 96 -13.57 23.89 2.19
CA VAL A 96 -14.29 24.42 3.36
C VAL A 96 -13.71 25.76 3.80
N ARG A 97 -12.40 25.89 3.84
CA ARG A 97 -11.72 27.15 4.16
C ARG A 97 -12.07 28.26 3.16
N ALA A 98 -12.13 27.93 1.86
CA ALA A 98 -12.57 28.89 0.84
C ALA A 98 -14.02 29.34 1.03
N LEU A 99 -14.90 28.46 1.50
CA LEU A 99 -16.32 28.78 1.76
C LEU A 99 -16.53 29.57 3.05
N VAL A 100 -15.71 29.35 4.09
CA VAL A 100 -15.90 29.95 5.42
C VAL A 100 -15.06 31.21 5.62
N SER A 101 -13.83 31.29 5.08
CA SER A 101 -12.86 32.37 5.37
C SER A 101 -12.99 33.58 4.43
N MET A 102 -14.15 33.85 3.91
CA MET A 102 -14.40 34.89 2.90
C MET A 102 -14.26 36.35 3.37
N ASP A 103 -14.23 36.58 4.66
CA ASP A 103 -14.18 37.94 5.23
C ASP A 103 -12.78 38.59 5.15
N GLN A 104 -11.76 37.85 4.77
CA GLN A 104 -10.42 38.41 4.62
C GLN A 104 -10.22 38.87 3.17
N ALA A 105 -10.77 40.05 2.86
CA ALA A 105 -10.42 40.80 1.64
C ALA A 105 -8.93 41.24 1.72
N THR A 106 -8.04 40.33 1.38
CA THR A 106 -6.62 40.60 1.23
C THR A 106 -6.33 41.06 -0.20
N GLU A 107 -5.29 41.89 -0.36
CA GLU A 107 -4.84 42.46 -1.65
C GLU A 107 -4.59 41.41 -2.74
N ASP A 108 -4.51 40.13 -2.39
CA ASP A 108 -4.15 39.02 -3.29
C ASP A 108 -5.34 38.10 -3.64
N GLN A 109 -6.53 38.70 -3.84
CA GLN A 109 -7.73 37.92 -4.13
C GLN A 109 -7.65 37.15 -5.45
N ASN A 110 -7.01 37.71 -6.47
CA ASN A 110 -6.81 37.05 -7.76
C ASN A 110 -5.95 35.78 -7.64
N ALA A 111 -4.93 35.80 -6.79
CA ALA A 111 -4.11 34.61 -6.55
C ALA A 111 -4.90 33.49 -5.86
N LYS A 112 -5.78 33.84 -4.90
CA LYS A 112 -6.68 32.87 -4.26
C LYS A 112 -7.64 32.24 -5.25
N ASP A 113 -8.17 33.03 -6.20
CA ASP A 113 -9.05 32.54 -7.26
C ASP A 113 -8.36 31.59 -8.19
N MET A 114 -7.18 31.96 -8.62
CA MET A 114 -6.38 31.08 -9.48
C MET A 114 -6.00 29.79 -8.77
N ALA A 115 -5.64 29.86 -7.47
CA ALA A 115 -5.38 28.68 -6.65
C ALA A 115 -6.61 27.79 -6.56
N PHE A 116 -7.81 28.36 -6.34
CA PHE A 116 -9.05 27.60 -6.29
C PHE A 116 -9.34 26.89 -7.62
N LEU A 117 -9.22 27.60 -8.74
CA LEU A 117 -9.40 27.01 -10.08
C LEU A 117 -8.39 25.90 -10.36
N TYR A 118 -7.18 26.03 -9.89
CA TYR A 118 -6.16 25.00 -10.03
C TYR A 118 -6.51 23.74 -9.24
N GLU A 119 -6.93 23.90 -7.98
CA GLU A 119 -7.38 22.77 -7.15
C GLU A 119 -8.66 22.13 -7.70
N LEU A 120 -9.61 22.91 -8.22
CA LEU A 120 -10.82 22.40 -8.86
C LEU A 120 -10.51 21.46 -10.03
N ARG A 121 -9.50 21.77 -10.85
CA ARG A 121 -9.07 20.87 -11.93
C ARG A 121 -8.51 19.54 -11.42
N LYS A 122 -7.82 19.54 -10.29
CA LYS A 122 -7.29 18.33 -9.66
C LYS A 122 -8.40 17.46 -9.07
N ALA A 123 -9.49 18.05 -8.60
CA ALA A 123 -10.60 17.36 -7.96
C ALA A 123 -11.14 16.21 -8.83
N ARG A 124 -11.24 16.41 -10.13
CA ARG A 124 -11.70 15.40 -11.07
C ARG A 124 -10.88 14.11 -11.04
N TRP A 125 -9.56 14.22 -10.84
CA TRP A 125 -8.65 13.08 -10.82
C TRP A 125 -8.56 12.39 -9.47
N ILE A 126 -8.90 13.09 -8.38
CA ILE A 126 -8.76 12.63 -7.01
C ILE A 126 -10.08 12.02 -6.49
N PHE A 127 -11.23 12.61 -6.86
CA PHE A 127 -12.54 12.24 -6.35
C PHE A 127 -13.49 11.65 -7.40
N GLY A 128 -13.35 12.06 -8.65
CA GLY A 128 -14.29 11.73 -9.71
C GLY A 128 -15.19 12.89 -10.12
N GLU A 129 -16.24 12.58 -10.89
CA GLU A 129 -17.04 13.58 -11.57
C GLU A 129 -18.02 14.31 -10.65
N ASP A 130 -18.53 13.66 -9.62
CA ASP A 130 -19.52 14.19 -8.68
C ASP A 130 -18.97 15.35 -7.84
N VAL A 131 -17.80 15.17 -7.22
CA VAL A 131 -17.12 16.25 -6.47
C VAL A 131 -16.70 17.37 -7.42
N HIS A 132 -16.20 17.02 -8.61
CA HIS A 132 -15.80 18.02 -9.60
C HIS A 132 -16.99 18.89 -10.03
N LYS A 133 -18.15 18.29 -10.34
CA LYS A 133 -19.38 19.03 -10.68
C LYS A 133 -19.85 19.92 -9.54
N PHE A 134 -19.89 19.40 -8.33
CA PHE A 134 -20.25 20.20 -7.16
C PHE A 134 -19.37 21.44 -7.03
N LEU A 135 -18.05 21.28 -7.15
CA LEU A 135 -17.11 22.40 -7.06
C LEU A 135 -17.27 23.38 -8.22
N GLN A 136 -17.49 22.89 -9.43
CA GLN A 136 -17.57 23.71 -10.65
C GLN A 136 -18.91 24.41 -10.80
N GLU A 137 -20.02 23.72 -10.51
CA GLU A 137 -21.37 24.20 -10.82
C GLU A 137 -22.03 24.89 -9.63
N GLU A 138 -21.66 24.54 -8.40
CA GLU A 138 -22.27 25.11 -7.20
C GLU A 138 -21.32 26.03 -6.42
N VAL A 139 -20.14 25.52 -6.08
CA VAL A 139 -19.21 26.27 -5.20
C VAL A 139 -18.61 27.46 -5.92
N TRP A 140 -18.01 27.25 -7.08
CA TRP A 140 -17.34 28.33 -7.82
C TRP A 140 -18.25 29.50 -8.17
N PRO A 141 -19.46 29.28 -8.73
CA PRO A 141 -20.38 30.38 -9.01
C PRO A 141 -20.86 31.13 -7.75
N ALA A 142 -21.03 30.42 -6.62
CA ALA A 142 -21.39 31.07 -5.35
C ALA A 142 -20.28 31.99 -4.84
N LEU A 143 -19.02 31.52 -4.92
CA LEU A 143 -17.85 32.31 -4.61
C LEU A 143 -17.76 33.60 -5.44
N LEU A 144 -17.99 33.47 -6.75
CA LEU A 144 -17.99 34.62 -7.65
C LEU A 144 -19.12 35.62 -7.32
N LYS A 145 -20.34 35.14 -7.06
CA LYS A 145 -21.47 36.01 -6.69
C LYS A 145 -21.21 36.78 -5.41
N TYR A 146 -20.68 36.11 -4.39
CA TYR A 146 -20.28 36.76 -3.16
C TYR A 146 -19.28 37.91 -3.39
N ARG A 147 -18.28 37.69 -4.24
CA ARG A 147 -17.28 38.71 -4.60
C ARG A 147 -17.86 39.87 -5.37
N PHE A 148 -18.75 39.59 -6.29
CA PHE A 148 -19.47 40.66 -6.98
C PHE A 148 -20.23 41.54 -6.00
N ALA A 149 -20.95 40.92 -5.05
CA ALA A 149 -21.68 41.67 -4.03
C ALA A 149 -20.74 42.53 -3.14
N GLN A 150 -19.58 41.97 -2.76
CA GLN A 150 -18.55 42.75 -2.03
C GLN A 150 -18.00 43.94 -2.85
N ASN A 151 -17.77 43.75 -4.15
CA ASN A 151 -17.29 44.81 -5.02
C ASN A 151 -18.36 45.88 -5.24
N GLU A 152 -19.64 45.51 -5.34
CA GLU A 152 -20.72 46.46 -5.41
C GLU A 152 -20.84 47.28 -4.10
N LEU A 153 -20.68 46.63 -2.94
CA LEU A 153 -20.66 47.33 -1.67
C LEU A 153 -19.54 48.39 -1.58
N LYS A 154 -18.32 48.03 -2.08
CA LYS A 154 -17.19 48.99 -2.12
C LYS A 154 -17.42 50.17 -3.05
N LYS A 155 -18.24 50.03 -4.09
CA LYS A 155 -18.56 51.06 -5.07
C LYS A 155 -19.83 51.87 -4.70
N ALA A 156 -20.63 51.37 -3.74
CA ALA A 156 -21.84 52.03 -3.36
C ALA A 156 -21.56 53.43 -2.77
N THR A 157 -22.15 54.46 -3.39
CA THR A 157 -22.05 55.84 -2.97
C THR A 157 -23.37 56.33 -2.34
N GLU A 158 -24.47 55.71 -2.68
CA GLU A 158 -25.82 56.06 -2.20
C GLU A 158 -26.32 55.06 -1.18
N ARG A 159 -27.11 55.50 -0.25
CA ARG A 159 -27.64 54.68 0.85
C ARG A 159 -28.42 53.45 0.36
N HIS A 160 -29.27 53.63 -0.66
CA HIS A 160 -30.06 52.49 -1.21
C HIS A 160 -29.19 51.43 -1.90
N GLN A 161 -28.07 51.86 -2.57
CA GLN A 161 -27.11 50.95 -3.16
C GLN A 161 -26.36 50.16 -2.08
N PHE A 162 -25.98 50.82 -1.00
CA PHE A 162 -25.34 50.18 0.15
C PHE A 162 -26.26 49.13 0.79
N GLU A 163 -27.55 49.48 1.06
CA GLU A 163 -28.50 48.56 1.66
C GLU A 163 -28.75 47.35 0.75
N ALA A 164 -28.88 47.55 -0.57
CA ALA A 164 -29.04 46.46 -1.54
C ALA A 164 -27.81 45.53 -1.60
N ALA A 165 -26.61 46.09 -1.64
CA ALA A 165 -25.38 45.32 -1.66
C ALA A 165 -25.16 44.55 -0.33
N ALA A 166 -25.47 45.16 0.81
CA ALA A 166 -25.38 44.50 2.12
C ALA A 166 -26.34 43.32 2.24
N ASN A 167 -27.57 43.45 1.76
CA ASN A 167 -28.54 42.37 1.72
C ASN A 167 -28.07 41.23 0.81
N SER A 168 -27.53 41.57 -0.36
CA SER A 168 -26.97 40.58 -1.29
C SER A 168 -25.77 39.81 -0.67
N ILE A 169 -24.90 40.49 0.06
CA ILE A 169 -23.78 39.85 0.77
C ILE A 169 -24.34 38.86 1.81
N SER A 170 -25.31 39.28 2.63
CA SER A 170 -25.90 38.40 3.65
C SER A 170 -26.53 37.15 3.04
N GLU A 171 -27.23 37.29 1.93
CA GLU A 171 -27.83 36.17 1.20
C GLU A 171 -26.75 35.21 0.68
N GLN A 172 -25.69 35.74 0.07
CA GLN A 172 -24.62 34.91 -0.45
C GLN A 172 -23.83 34.23 0.67
N GLN A 173 -23.62 34.88 1.81
CA GLN A 173 -22.98 34.27 2.99
C GLN A 173 -23.79 33.07 3.49
N MET A 174 -25.11 33.18 3.58
CA MET A 174 -25.97 32.07 3.97
C MET A 174 -25.85 30.91 2.99
N ARG A 175 -25.86 31.21 1.70
CA ARG A 175 -25.66 30.20 0.65
C ARG A 175 -24.30 29.50 0.76
N LEU A 176 -23.21 30.22 1.05
CA LEU A 176 -21.89 29.66 1.22
C LEU A 176 -21.80 28.77 2.46
N PHE A 177 -22.49 29.15 3.52
CA PHE A 177 -22.62 28.31 4.71
C PHE A 177 -23.33 27.00 4.39
N ASP A 178 -24.46 27.03 3.66
CA ASP A 178 -25.18 25.82 3.22
C ASP A 178 -24.30 24.93 2.34
N LEU A 179 -23.54 25.54 1.43
CA LEU A 179 -22.59 24.80 0.59
C LEU A 179 -21.45 24.17 1.42
N SER A 180 -21.03 24.80 2.52
CA SER A 180 -20.01 24.22 3.39
C SER A 180 -20.52 22.95 4.11
N GLN A 181 -21.79 22.93 4.51
CA GLN A 181 -22.42 21.73 5.07
C GLN A 181 -22.56 20.64 4.00
N LYS A 182 -23.06 21.01 2.81
CA LYS A 182 -23.19 20.09 1.68
C LYS A 182 -21.84 19.51 1.23
N ALA A 183 -20.76 20.30 1.30
CA ALA A 183 -19.40 19.82 1.02
C ALA A 183 -19.02 18.65 1.94
N THR A 184 -19.35 18.74 3.22
CA THR A 184 -19.07 17.67 4.18
C THR A 184 -19.73 16.35 3.77
N ASP A 185 -20.98 16.41 3.31
CA ASP A 185 -21.72 15.22 2.88
C ASP A 185 -21.15 14.63 1.59
N ILE A 186 -20.83 15.47 0.61
CA ILE A 186 -20.31 15.06 -0.69
C ILE A 186 -18.89 14.48 -0.58
N PHE A 187 -18.02 15.06 0.27
CA PHE A 187 -16.65 14.59 0.46
C PHE A 187 -16.54 13.39 1.41
N SER A 188 -17.51 13.20 2.33
CA SER A 188 -17.49 12.16 3.35
C SER A 188 -17.20 10.73 2.81
N PRO A 189 -17.79 10.27 1.70
CA PRO A 189 -17.51 8.93 1.17
C PRO A 189 -16.05 8.73 0.76
N TYR A 190 -15.36 9.81 0.39
CA TYR A 190 -13.98 9.77 -0.11
C TYR A 190 -12.92 9.95 0.97
N ILE A 191 -13.30 10.51 2.13
CA ILE A 191 -12.39 10.81 3.25
C ILE A 191 -12.42 9.69 4.30
N ARG A 192 -13.36 8.73 4.20
CA ARG A 192 -13.38 7.58 5.10
C ARG A 192 -12.21 6.66 4.78
N LEU A 193 -11.36 6.42 5.77
CA LEU A 193 -10.38 5.34 5.72
C LEU A 193 -11.16 4.01 5.79
N GLU A 194 -11.35 3.37 4.64
CA GLU A 194 -11.83 1.99 4.65
C GLU A 194 -10.75 1.11 5.30
N SER A 195 -11.12 0.54 6.42
CA SER A 195 -10.30 -0.41 7.20
C SER A 195 -10.12 -1.74 6.46
#